data_6005c5a8f4bd8aa5ad856dd479a8ae2a
#
_entry.id   6005c5a8f4bd8aa5ad856dd479a8ae2a
#
_cell.length_a   1.000
_cell.length_b   1.000
_cell.length_c   1.000
_cell.angle_alpha   90.00
_cell.angle_beta   90.00
_cell.angle_gamma   90.00
#
_symmetry.space_group_name_H-M   'P 1'
#
loop_
_entity.id
_entity.type
_entity.pdbx_description
1 polymer ?
#
loop_
_entity_poly.entity_id
_entity_poly.type
_entity_poly.pdbx_seq_one_letter_code
_entity_poly.pdbx_strand_id
1 'polypeptide(L)'
;MHSITRRNIIKLFMLAPFGKYNNPAGSDHDHSYSDFEPEYLKLHRTGELKQRGEILWEMMESCTLCPRMCGVNKLKGERGFCGANSDLEISAFHPHFGEERSLVGNYGSGTIFLTNCSLRCVFCINWEISQGGEGSRKSINQFANMMLTLQKKGCPNINFVTPTHYVPHILSAVDKAASKGLRIPLVYNTCGWERVEILKILDGVINIYLPDFKYSDGKMAAKYSSGAETYPEVTQKALLEMHRQVGIARPADDGLMYKGLMIRHLVMPNNVSGTKEVIDWIAKNLPKETYLNLMSQYSPHYKANKYPDISRRITMEEYAGAIEHAISAGLTNIDIQGY
;
A
#
# COMPACT_ATOMS: atom_id res chain seq x y z
N MET A 1 -4.46 -20.31 30.41
CA MET A 1 -3.55 -19.99 29.25
C MET A 1 -3.27 -21.32 28.54
N HIS A 2 -3.97 -21.60 27.45
CA HIS A 2 -3.71 -22.80 26.64
C HIS A 2 -2.56 -22.50 25.69
N SER A 3 -1.46 -23.20 25.85
CA SER A 3 -0.31 -23.08 24.94
C SER A 3 -0.75 -23.54 23.55
N ILE A 4 -0.72 -22.64 22.59
CA ILE A 4 -0.94 -22.96 21.17
C ILE A 4 0.31 -23.70 20.70
N THR A 5 0.19 -25.00 20.46
CA THR A 5 1.32 -25.82 19.98
C THR A 5 1.41 -25.76 18.45
N ARG A 6 2.62 -25.95 17.88
CA ARG A 6 2.89 -26.07 16.44
C ARG A 6 1.87 -26.95 15.69
N ARG A 7 1.43 -28.03 16.36
CA ARG A 7 0.44 -28.99 15.84
C ARG A 7 -0.97 -28.37 15.72
N ASN A 8 -1.30 -27.39 16.56
CA ASN A 8 -2.59 -26.69 16.53
C ASN A 8 -2.65 -25.62 15.44
N ILE A 9 -1.53 -24.97 15.16
CA ILE A 9 -1.41 -24.00 14.06
C ILE A 9 -1.58 -24.71 12.72
N ILE A 10 -0.92 -25.87 12.52
CA ILE A 10 -1.07 -26.69 11.28
C ILE A 10 -2.52 -27.18 11.11
N LYS A 11 -3.23 -27.51 12.21
CA LYS A 11 -4.65 -27.87 12.14
C LYS A 11 -5.56 -26.68 11.80
N LEU A 12 -5.22 -25.45 12.20
CA LEU A 12 -5.97 -24.25 11.82
C LEU A 12 -5.93 -24.00 10.30
N PHE A 13 -4.80 -24.30 9.64
CA PHE A 13 -4.67 -24.21 8.18
C PHE A 13 -5.49 -25.26 7.42
N MET A 14 -5.75 -26.44 8.02
CA MET A 14 -6.52 -27.50 7.39
C MET A 14 -8.05 -27.34 7.54
N LEU A 15 -8.51 -26.45 8.40
CA LEU A 15 -9.92 -26.30 8.77
C LEU A 15 -10.58 -24.97 8.35
N ALA A 16 -9.88 -24.12 7.58
CA ALA A 16 -10.50 -22.92 7.03
C ALA A 16 -11.40 -23.33 5.84
N PRO A 17 -12.74 -23.32 5.97
CA PRO A 17 -13.58 -23.62 4.84
C PRO A 17 -13.53 -22.47 3.83
N PHE A 18 -13.33 -22.81 2.56
CA PHE A 18 -13.68 -21.93 1.45
C PHE A 18 -15.19 -21.67 1.52
N GLY A 19 -15.58 -20.58 2.17
CA GLY A 19 -16.96 -20.17 2.26
C GLY A 19 -17.47 -19.83 0.87
N LYS A 20 -18.38 -20.66 0.35
CA LYS A 20 -19.20 -20.33 -0.82
C LYS A 20 -20.08 -19.13 -0.42
N TYR A 21 -19.83 -17.98 -1.02
CA TYR A 21 -20.74 -16.83 -0.94
C TYR A 21 -22.01 -17.16 -1.75
N ASN A 22 -23.13 -17.32 -1.06
CA ASN A 22 -24.45 -17.24 -1.69
C ASN A 22 -24.78 -15.77 -1.89
N ASN A 23 -24.90 -15.37 -3.13
CA ASN A 23 -25.34 -14.04 -3.55
C ASN A 23 -26.87 -13.94 -3.36
N PRO A 24 -27.42 -13.10 -2.49
CA PRO A 24 -28.84 -12.74 -2.59
C PRO A 24 -28.98 -11.62 -3.64
N ALA A 25 -29.71 -11.91 -4.69
CA ALA A 25 -30.10 -10.94 -5.69
C ALA A 25 -30.99 -9.85 -5.10
N GLY A 26 -30.64 -8.60 -5.40
CA GLY A 26 -31.56 -7.47 -5.50
C GLY A 26 -32.09 -6.88 -4.21
N SER A 27 -31.41 -5.83 -3.74
CA SER A 27 -32.05 -4.69 -3.06
C SER A 27 -31.17 -3.46 -3.26
N ASP A 28 -31.80 -2.31 -3.52
CA ASP A 28 -31.16 -0.99 -3.60
C ASP A 28 -30.34 -0.76 -2.33
N HIS A 29 -29.01 -0.87 -2.45
CA HIS A 29 -28.10 -0.64 -1.35
C HIS A 29 -27.67 0.82 -1.36
N ASP A 30 -28.45 1.62 -0.64
CA ASP A 30 -27.95 2.85 -0.04
C ASP A 30 -26.92 2.42 1.02
N HIS A 31 -25.64 2.37 0.62
CA HIS A 31 -24.56 2.07 1.54
C HIS A 31 -24.53 3.18 2.58
N SER A 32 -24.59 2.82 3.85
CA SER A 32 -24.54 3.73 5.00
C SER A 32 -23.16 4.40 5.17
N TYR A 33 -22.69 5.08 4.11
CA TYR A 33 -21.66 6.11 4.18
C TYR A 33 -22.15 7.35 4.93
N SER A 34 -23.34 7.30 5.56
CA SER A 34 -24.07 8.48 6.00
C SER A 34 -23.29 9.37 6.96
N ASP A 35 -22.28 8.86 7.66
CA ASP A 35 -21.55 9.59 8.70
C ASP A 35 -20.04 9.73 8.46
N PHE A 36 -19.46 9.04 7.45
CA PHE A 36 -18.06 9.17 7.13
C PHE A 36 -17.80 10.21 6.04
N GLU A 37 -17.21 11.34 6.42
CA GLU A 37 -16.72 12.34 5.47
C GLU A 37 -15.18 12.28 5.43
N PRO A 38 -14.54 11.92 4.29
CA PRO A 38 -13.09 11.98 4.16
C PRO A 38 -12.56 13.39 4.37
N GLU A 39 -11.46 13.52 5.14
CA GLU A 39 -10.87 14.83 5.48
C GLU A 39 -10.41 15.61 4.24
N TYR A 40 -10.04 14.95 3.14
CA TYR A 40 -9.66 15.64 1.89
C TYR A 40 -10.80 16.51 1.32
N LEU A 41 -12.06 16.24 1.65
CA LEU A 41 -13.18 17.11 1.24
C LEU A 41 -13.13 18.47 1.96
N LYS A 42 -12.73 18.48 3.23
CA LYS A 42 -12.49 19.74 3.94
C LYS A 42 -11.34 20.51 3.31
N LEU A 43 -10.20 19.83 3.03
CA LEU A 43 -9.04 20.43 2.37
C LEU A 43 -9.39 20.97 0.98
N HIS A 44 -10.26 20.27 0.24
CA HIS A 44 -10.79 20.75 -1.05
C HIS A 44 -11.59 22.05 -0.88
N ARG A 45 -12.57 22.07 0.04
CA ARG A 45 -13.43 23.25 0.27
C ARG A 45 -12.65 24.49 0.71
N THR A 46 -11.56 24.33 1.42
CA THR A 46 -10.68 25.45 1.85
C THR A 46 -9.66 25.86 0.79
N GLY A 47 -9.53 25.10 -0.31
CA GLY A 47 -8.48 25.31 -1.33
C GLY A 47 -7.10 24.77 -0.93
N GLU A 48 -6.95 24.24 0.26
CA GLU A 48 -5.68 23.73 0.79
C GLU A 48 -5.18 22.51 0.01
N LEU A 49 -6.08 21.63 -0.44
CA LEU A 49 -5.72 20.47 -1.24
C LEU A 49 -5.03 20.87 -2.55
N LYS A 50 -5.55 21.89 -3.22
CA LYS A 50 -4.95 22.46 -4.43
C LYS A 50 -3.57 23.05 -4.14
N GLN A 51 -3.43 23.87 -3.11
CA GLN A 51 -2.17 24.49 -2.71
C GLN A 51 -1.09 23.45 -2.41
N ARG A 52 -1.42 22.38 -1.67
CA ARG A 52 -0.49 21.29 -1.38
C ARG A 52 -0.08 20.53 -2.66
N GLY A 53 -1.01 20.37 -3.62
CA GLY A 53 -0.71 19.81 -4.93
C GLY A 53 0.31 20.67 -5.71
N GLU A 54 0.17 22.00 -5.68
CA GLU A 54 1.09 22.95 -6.31
C GLU A 54 2.50 22.86 -5.70
N ILE A 55 2.62 22.81 -4.37
CA ILE A 55 3.90 22.60 -3.68
C ILE A 55 4.60 21.34 -4.14
N LEU A 56 3.86 20.21 -4.20
CA LEU A 56 4.43 18.95 -4.66
C LEU A 56 4.81 18.98 -6.15
N TRP A 57 4.07 19.77 -6.95
CA TRP A 57 4.37 19.95 -8.37
C TRP A 57 5.68 20.70 -8.59
N GLU A 58 5.91 21.78 -7.82
CA GLU A 58 7.17 22.54 -7.84
C GLU A 58 8.38 21.64 -7.45
N MET A 59 8.22 20.71 -6.53
CA MET A 59 9.28 19.76 -6.16
C MET A 59 9.76 18.87 -7.31
N MET A 60 9.03 18.80 -8.42
CA MET A 60 9.46 18.09 -9.64
C MET A 60 10.48 18.87 -10.48
N GLU A 61 10.71 20.15 -10.24
CA GLU A 61 11.74 20.94 -10.92
C GLU A 61 13.15 20.46 -10.56
N SER A 62 13.34 20.05 -9.30
CA SER A 62 14.51 19.31 -8.81
C SER A 62 13.99 18.17 -7.94
N CYS A 63 13.73 17.02 -8.57
CA CYS A 63 12.89 15.99 -7.99
C CYS A 63 13.39 15.44 -6.65
N THR A 64 12.62 15.71 -5.60
CA THR A 64 12.85 15.21 -4.23
C THR A 64 11.63 14.47 -3.65
N LEU A 65 10.70 13.97 -4.48
CA LEU A 65 9.45 13.35 -4.05
C LEU A 65 9.62 12.02 -3.29
N CYS A 66 10.70 11.30 -3.52
CA CYS A 66 10.96 10.03 -2.87
C CYS A 66 12.38 10.00 -2.25
N PRO A 67 12.73 9.01 -1.43
CA PRO A 67 14.05 8.92 -0.78
C PRO A 67 15.24 8.84 -1.74
N ARG A 68 15.02 8.59 -3.05
CA ARG A 68 16.07 8.69 -4.06
C ARG A 68 16.61 10.10 -4.24
N MET A 69 15.75 11.11 -4.04
CA MET A 69 16.11 12.53 -4.19
C MET A 69 17.02 12.78 -5.41
N CYS A 70 16.60 12.25 -6.57
CA CYS A 70 17.47 12.17 -7.76
C CYS A 70 17.76 13.54 -8.41
N GLY A 71 17.09 14.62 -8.03
CA GLY A 71 17.35 15.98 -8.46
C GLY A 71 17.05 16.29 -9.94
N VAL A 72 16.54 15.34 -10.71
CA VAL A 72 16.23 15.56 -12.14
C VAL A 72 15.08 16.55 -12.29
N ASN A 73 15.10 17.33 -13.38
CA ASN A 73 13.99 18.22 -13.71
C ASN A 73 12.91 17.50 -14.52
N LYS A 74 11.94 16.94 -13.78
CA LYS A 74 10.82 16.20 -14.40
C LYS A 74 9.94 17.10 -15.24
N LEU A 75 9.82 18.38 -14.92
CA LEU A 75 8.99 19.34 -15.66
C LEU A 75 9.56 19.62 -17.07
N LYS A 76 10.89 19.45 -17.25
CA LYS A 76 11.55 19.49 -18.55
C LYS A 76 11.58 18.13 -19.28
N GLY A 77 10.86 17.13 -18.76
CA GLY A 77 10.77 15.81 -19.37
C GLY A 77 11.85 14.82 -18.95
N GLU A 78 12.77 15.22 -18.05
CA GLU A 78 13.79 14.29 -17.52
C GLU A 78 13.16 13.16 -16.72
N ARG A 79 13.62 11.93 -16.97
CA ARG A 79 13.16 10.75 -16.21
C ARG A 79 14.06 10.51 -15.01
N GLY A 80 13.45 10.44 -13.83
CA GLY A 80 14.15 10.09 -12.60
C GLY A 80 14.54 8.61 -12.53
N PHE A 81 15.21 8.22 -11.43
CA PHE A 81 15.55 6.82 -11.15
C PHE A 81 14.32 5.88 -11.23
N CYS A 82 13.17 6.35 -10.79
CA CYS A 82 11.90 5.60 -10.85
C CYS A 82 11.45 5.28 -12.29
N GLY A 83 11.94 5.99 -13.31
CA GLY A 83 11.50 5.89 -14.70
C GLY A 83 10.47 6.94 -15.12
N ALA A 84 9.86 7.69 -14.17
CA ALA A 84 8.84 8.70 -14.45
C ALA A 84 9.43 10.10 -14.64
N ASN A 85 8.80 10.87 -15.52
CA ASN A 85 8.92 12.33 -15.63
C ASN A 85 7.65 13.02 -15.05
N SER A 86 7.25 14.17 -15.60
CA SER A 86 6.01 14.87 -15.22
C SER A 86 4.75 14.36 -15.93
N ASP A 87 4.87 13.44 -16.88
CA ASP A 87 3.71 12.79 -17.48
C ASP A 87 3.13 11.75 -16.52
N LEU A 88 1.82 11.76 -16.32
CA LEU A 88 1.13 10.72 -15.57
C LEU A 88 0.93 9.50 -16.49
N GLU A 89 1.51 8.38 -16.09
CA GLU A 89 1.37 7.11 -16.82
C GLU A 89 0.62 6.10 -15.93
N ILE A 90 -0.49 5.54 -16.44
CA ILE A 90 -1.35 4.57 -15.73
C ILE A 90 -1.45 3.30 -16.58
N SER A 91 -1.24 2.15 -15.95
CA SER A 91 -1.37 0.83 -16.58
C SER A 91 -2.83 0.40 -16.65
N ALA A 92 -3.53 0.37 -15.53
CA ALA A 92 -4.90 -0.11 -15.46
C ALA A 92 -5.68 0.56 -14.32
N PHE A 93 -7.02 0.49 -14.38
CA PHE A 93 -7.90 0.80 -13.28
C PHE A 93 -9.15 -0.10 -13.33
N HIS A 94 -9.46 -0.74 -12.23
CA HIS A 94 -10.61 -1.63 -12.11
C HIS A 94 -10.92 -1.97 -10.64
N PRO A 95 -12.14 -2.45 -10.33
CA PRO A 95 -12.40 -3.13 -9.07
C PRO A 95 -11.46 -4.33 -8.92
N HIS A 96 -10.68 -4.37 -7.85
CA HIS A 96 -9.67 -5.41 -7.60
C HIS A 96 -10.03 -6.21 -6.35
N PHE A 97 -9.98 -7.55 -6.46
CA PHE A 97 -10.41 -8.47 -5.39
C PHE A 97 -9.25 -9.16 -4.68
N GLY A 98 -8.01 -8.80 -5.02
CA GLY A 98 -6.80 -9.38 -4.42
C GLY A 98 -6.21 -8.60 -3.25
N GLU A 99 -6.90 -7.55 -2.76
CA GLU A 99 -6.47 -6.79 -1.59
C GLU A 99 -7.06 -7.38 -0.29
N GLU A 100 -6.78 -6.78 0.85
CA GLU A 100 -7.31 -7.16 2.16
C GLU A 100 -8.85 -7.08 2.18
N ARG A 101 -9.51 -8.04 2.84
CA ARG A 101 -10.98 -8.18 2.84
C ARG A 101 -11.72 -6.90 3.21
N SER A 102 -11.21 -6.16 4.20
CA SER A 102 -11.80 -4.89 4.63
C SER A 102 -11.65 -3.75 3.61
N LEU A 103 -10.77 -3.89 2.60
CA LEU A 103 -10.65 -2.96 1.48
C LEU A 103 -11.49 -3.38 0.28
N VAL A 104 -11.74 -4.67 0.12
CA VAL A 104 -12.41 -5.24 -1.06
C VAL A 104 -13.93 -5.10 -0.98
N GLY A 105 -14.52 -5.41 0.17
CA GLY A 105 -15.97 -5.48 0.32
C GLY A 105 -16.63 -6.35 -0.75
N ASN A 106 -17.84 -6.01 -1.17
CA ASN A 106 -18.59 -6.77 -2.17
C ASN A 106 -18.25 -6.36 -3.63
N TYR A 107 -17.66 -5.19 -3.84
CA TYR A 107 -17.47 -4.59 -5.16
C TYR A 107 -16.01 -4.47 -5.60
N GLY A 108 -15.08 -4.93 -4.77
CA GLY A 108 -13.64 -4.81 -5.02
C GLY A 108 -13.07 -3.44 -4.63
N SER A 109 -11.81 -3.41 -4.23
CA SER A 109 -11.07 -2.17 -4.02
C SER A 109 -10.92 -1.42 -5.35
N GLY A 110 -11.21 -0.12 -5.37
CA GLY A 110 -11.12 0.70 -6.58
C GLY A 110 -9.67 1.00 -6.96
N THR A 111 -8.99 0.02 -7.51
CA THR A 111 -7.53 0.04 -7.68
C THR A 111 -7.12 0.72 -8.99
N ILE A 112 -6.13 1.61 -8.88
CA ILE A 112 -5.48 2.31 -10.00
C ILE A 112 -3.98 1.96 -9.97
N PHE A 113 -3.52 1.23 -10.97
CA PHE A 113 -2.12 0.81 -11.11
C PHE A 113 -1.31 1.89 -11.83
N LEU A 114 -0.49 2.60 -11.05
CA LEU A 114 0.42 3.61 -11.56
C LEU A 114 1.70 2.93 -12.07
N THR A 115 2.23 3.42 -13.19
CA THR A 115 3.47 2.86 -13.76
C THR A 115 4.70 3.36 -13.01
N ASN A 116 5.81 2.67 -13.25
CA ASN A 116 7.11 3.04 -12.68
C ASN A 116 7.21 2.79 -11.16
N CYS A 117 8.41 2.83 -10.59
CA CYS A 117 8.62 2.60 -9.15
C CYS A 117 9.99 3.10 -8.69
N SER A 118 10.03 3.79 -7.56
CA SER A 118 11.28 4.28 -6.96
C SER A 118 12.12 3.17 -6.32
N LEU A 119 11.52 2.05 -5.90
CA LEU A 119 12.20 0.95 -5.22
C LEU A 119 12.82 -0.08 -6.18
N ARG A 120 12.11 -0.46 -7.25
CA ARG A 120 12.60 -1.34 -8.35
C ARG A 120 13.13 -2.69 -7.86
N CYS A 121 12.33 -3.42 -7.07
CA CYS A 121 12.71 -4.73 -6.51
C CYS A 121 12.96 -5.76 -7.62
N VAL A 122 13.98 -6.62 -7.44
CA VAL A 122 14.33 -7.68 -8.40
C VAL A 122 13.32 -8.83 -8.43
N PHE A 123 12.42 -8.92 -7.46
CA PHE A 123 11.36 -9.93 -7.34
C PHE A 123 9.95 -9.36 -7.54
N CYS A 124 9.83 -8.18 -8.15
CA CYS A 124 8.53 -7.50 -8.31
C CYS A 124 7.59 -8.34 -9.18
N ILE A 125 6.41 -8.68 -8.63
CA ILE A 125 5.36 -9.40 -9.37
C ILE A 125 4.77 -8.53 -10.49
N ASN A 126 4.74 -7.21 -10.28
CA ASN A 126 4.24 -6.22 -11.25
C ASN A 126 5.40 -5.53 -12.00
N TRP A 127 6.43 -6.29 -12.36
CA TRP A 127 7.65 -5.71 -12.94
C TRP A 127 7.40 -5.04 -14.31
N GLU A 128 6.46 -5.57 -15.11
CA GLU A 128 6.08 -4.98 -16.40
C GLU A 128 5.60 -3.54 -16.22
N ILE A 129 4.77 -3.30 -15.20
CA ILE A 129 4.24 -1.98 -14.86
C ILE A 129 5.32 -1.14 -14.18
N SER A 130 5.94 -1.69 -13.14
CA SER A 130 6.79 -0.91 -12.22
C SER A 130 8.20 -0.62 -12.76
N GLN A 131 8.69 -1.42 -13.71
CA GLN A 131 10.03 -1.28 -14.28
C GLN A 131 10.03 -1.30 -15.80
N GLY A 132 9.09 -2.03 -16.42
CA GLY A 132 8.87 -2.03 -17.85
C GLY A 132 8.13 -0.79 -18.35
N GLY A 133 7.44 -0.05 -17.47
CA GLY A 133 6.71 1.15 -17.82
C GLY A 133 5.45 0.87 -18.65
N GLU A 134 4.89 -0.34 -18.52
CA GLU A 134 3.68 -0.72 -19.24
C GLU A 134 2.49 0.12 -18.77
N GLY A 135 2.01 0.99 -19.63
CA GLY A 135 0.90 1.90 -19.37
C GLY A 135 0.77 2.96 -20.45
N SER A 136 -0.10 3.92 -20.21
CA SER A 136 -0.35 5.03 -21.13
C SER A 136 -0.51 6.35 -20.41
N ARG A 137 -0.12 7.45 -21.08
CA ARG A 137 -0.29 8.80 -20.55
C ARG A 137 -1.75 9.13 -20.34
N LYS A 138 -2.02 9.76 -19.20
CA LYS A 138 -3.35 10.23 -18.82
C LYS A 138 -3.27 11.68 -18.38
N SER A 139 -4.32 12.44 -18.69
CA SER A 139 -4.49 13.78 -18.12
C SER A 139 -5.00 13.67 -16.67
N ILE A 140 -4.83 14.75 -15.91
CA ILE A 140 -5.41 14.87 -14.55
C ILE A 140 -6.95 14.72 -14.58
N ASN A 141 -7.61 15.21 -15.63
CA ASN A 141 -9.06 15.04 -15.80
C ASN A 141 -9.45 13.57 -16.01
N GLN A 142 -8.68 12.82 -16.80
CA GLN A 142 -8.89 11.38 -17.00
C GLN A 142 -8.67 10.62 -15.69
N PHE A 143 -7.65 10.97 -14.92
CA PHE A 143 -7.37 10.34 -13.64
C PHE A 143 -8.50 10.60 -12.61
N ALA A 144 -8.99 11.83 -12.51
CA ALA A 144 -10.15 12.16 -11.70
C ALA A 144 -11.41 11.37 -12.13
N ASN A 145 -11.63 11.24 -13.43
CA ASN A 145 -12.78 10.47 -13.95
C ASN A 145 -12.65 8.96 -13.68
N MET A 146 -11.43 8.40 -13.62
CA MET A 146 -11.21 7.00 -13.21
C MET A 146 -11.68 6.78 -11.77
N MET A 147 -11.34 7.67 -10.83
CA MET A 147 -11.78 7.62 -9.44
C MET A 147 -13.30 7.65 -9.33
N LEU A 148 -13.96 8.60 -10.02
CA LEU A 148 -15.42 8.71 -10.05
C LEU A 148 -16.10 7.48 -10.67
N THR A 149 -15.48 6.88 -11.68
CA THR A 149 -15.96 5.65 -12.32
C THR A 149 -15.91 4.48 -11.34
N LEU A 150 -14.83 4.34 -10.57
CA LEU A 150 -14.68 3.28 -9.56
C LEU A 150 -15.69 3.49 -8.41
N GLN A 151 -15.86 4.72 -7.93
CA GLN A 151 -16.89 5.03 -6.95
C GLN A 151 -18.30 4.68 -7.48
N LYS A 152 -18.62 5.05 -8.72
CA LYS A 152 -19.91 4.70 -9.36
C LYS A 152 -20.13 3.19 -9.50
N LYS A 153 -19.06 2.40 -9.61
CA LYS A 153 -19.12 0.93 -9.62
C LYS A 153 -19.33 0.32 -8.24
N GLY A 154 -19.42 1.14 -7.19
CA GLY A 154 -19.63 0.68 -5.81
C GLY A 154 -18.34 0.31 -5.07
N CYS A 155 -17.16 0.62 -5.62
CA CYS A 155 -15.91 0.38 -4.90
C CYS A 155 -15.88 1.17 -3.58
N PRO A 156 -15.51 0.54 -2.44
CA PRO A 156 -15.54 1.20 -1.13
C PRO A 156 -14.39 2.21 -0.92
N ASN A 157 -13.40 2.22 -1.79
CA ASN A 157 -12.23 3.11 -1.71
C ASN A 157 -11.62 3.34 -3.10
N ILE A 158 -10.68 4.31 -3.18
CA ILE A 158 -9.74 4.44 -4.30
C ILE A 158 -8.36 4.03 -3.81
N ASN A 159 -7.79 3.01 -4.41
CA ASN A 159 -6.50 2.44 -4.04
C ASN A 159 -5.43 2.80 -5.08
N PHE A 160 -4.50 3.67 -4.71
CA PHE A 160 -3.36 4.07 -5.55
C PHE A 160 -2.19 3.13 -5.33
N VAL A 161 -1.90 2.27 -6.29
CA VAL A 161 -0.76 1.34 -6.22
C VAL A 161 0.51 1.99 -6.73
N THR A 162 1.56 1.99 -5.90
CA THR A 162 2.87 2.62 -6.16
C THR A 162 2.79 4.14 -6.38
N PRO A 163 2.20 4.89 -5.44
CA PRO A 163 1.83 6.30 -5.63
C PRO A 163 2.97 7.30 -5.48
N THR A 164 4.08 6.93 -4.82
CA THR A 164 5.14 7.81 -4.31
C THR A 164 5.58 8.91 -5.28
N HIS A 165 5.86 8.55 -6.51
CA HIS A 165 6.42 9.47 -7.52
C HIS A 165 5.36 10.23 -8.32
N TYR A 166 4.07 9.93 -8.08
CA TYR A 166 2.91 10.60 -8.67
C TYR A 166 2.04 11.37 -7.66
N VAL A 167 2.53 11.60 -6.44
CA VAL A 167 1.77 12.35 -5.41
C VAL A 167 1.28 13.73 -5.90
N PRO A 168 2.03 14.53 -6.72
CA PRO A 168 1.52 15.78 -7.26
C PRO A 168 0.28 15.59 -8.13
N HIS A 169 0.30 14.54 -8.95
CA HIS A 169 -0.81 14.19 -9.84
C HIS A 169 -2.03 13.68 -9.06
N ILE A 170 -1.79 12.90 -8.00
CA ILE A 170 -2.85 12.38 -7.13
C ILE A 170 -3.58 13.55 -6.47
N LEU A 171 -2.90 14.50 -5.83
CA LEU A 171 -3.56 15.62 -5.18
C LEU A 171 -4.35 16.46 -6.18
N SER A 172 -3.77 16.77 -7.35
CA SER A 172 -4.45 17.51 -8.41
C SER A 172 -5.70 16.80 -8.93
N ALA A 173 -5.65 15.46 -9.05
CA ALA A 173 -6.78 14.66 -9.52
C ALA A 173 -7.84 14.47 -8.44
N VAL A 174 -7.45 14.30 -7.17
CA VAL A 174 -8.39 14.21 -6.04
C VAL A 174 -9.14 15.52 -5.86
N ASP A 175 -8.48 16.67 -5.96
CA ASP A 175 -9.12 17.98 -5.90
C ASP A 175 -10.22 18.13 -6.99
N LYS A 176 -9.90 17.75 -8.23
CA LYS A 176 -10.86 17.73 -9.33
C LYS A 176 -11.99 16.69 -9.15
N ALA A 177 -11.68 15.53 -8.59
CA ALA A 177 -12.68 14.50 -8.35
C ALA A 177 -13.62 14.89 -7.19
N ALA A 178 -13.07 15.50 -6.12
CA ALA A 178 -13.85 16.02 -5.00
C ALA A 178 -14.88 17.08 -5.46
N SER A 179 -14.50 18.01 -6.35
CA SER A 179 -15.43 18.98 -6.94
C SER A 179 -16.55 18.36 -7.76
N LYS A 180 -16.39 17.07 -8.15
CA LYS A 180 -17.39 16.30 -8.93
C LYS A 180 -18.08 15.20 -8.11
N GLY A 181 -17.91 15.20 -6.78
CA GLY A 181 -18.62 14.30 -5.86
C GLY A 181 -17.87 13.03 -5.46
N LEU A 182 -16.54 12.97 -5.61
CA LEU A 182 -15.77 11.91 -4.96
C LEU A 182 -15.88 12.05 -3.44
N ARG A 183 -16.25 10.95 -2.73
CA ARG A 183 -16.47 10.93 -1.29
C ARG A 183 -16.03 9.67 -0.57
N ILE A 184 -15.41 8.71 -1.26
CA ILE A 184 -14.94 7.47 -0.68
C ILE A 184 -13.49 7.58 -0.21
N PRO A 185 -13.05 6.74 0.77
CA PRO A 185 -11.69 6.74 1.28
C PRO A 185 -10.63 6.60 0.21
N LEU A 186 -9.46 7.21 0.45
CA LEU A 186 -8.27 7.07 -0.38
C LEU A 186 -7.25 6.18 0.30
N VAL A 187 -6.79 5.15 -0.40
CA VAL A 187 -5.76 4.20 0.04
C VAL A 187 -4.44 4.53 -0.65
N TYR A 188 -3.39 4.71 0.14
CA TYR A 188 -2.02 4.91 -0.32
C TYR A 188 -1.24 3.59 -0.21
N ASN A 189 -1.27 2.79 -1.29
CA ASN A 189 -0.67 1.46 -1.36
C ASN A 189 0.78 1.57 -1.83
N THR A 190 1.70 1.62 -0.88
CA THR A 190 3.09 2.00 -1.12
C THR A 190 4.08 0.91 -0.73
N CYS A 191 5.27 0.97 -1.32
CA CYS A 191 6.40 0.13 -0.92
C CYS A 191 6.97 0.48 0.48
N GLY A 192 6.41 1.45 1.19
CA GLY A 192 6.81 1.87 2.53
C GLY A 192 8.01 2.81 2.57
N TRP A 193 8.80 2.92 1.50
CA TRP A 193 9.99 3.78 1.44
C TRP A 193 9.60 5.20 1.05
N GLU A 194 9.11 5.96 2.05
CA GLU A 194 8.52 7.30 1.87
C GLU A 194 9.27 8.36 2.68
N ARG A 195 9.33 9.56 2.15
CA ARG A 195 9.86 10.71 2.88
C ARG A 195 8.78 11.27 3.82
N VAL A 196 9.17 11.49 5.08
CA VAL A 196 8.26 12.04 6.12
C VAL A 196 7.73 13.42 5.71
N GLU A 197 8.56 14.26 5.06
CA GLU A 197 8.15 15.58 4.60
C GLU A 197 7.01 15.52 3.57
N ILE A 198 7.05 14.52 2.69
CA ILE A 198 5.97 14.29 1.72
C ILE A 198 4.72 13.77 2.42
N LEU A 199 4.87 12.81 3.33
CA LEU A 199 3.75 12.30 4.11
C LEU A 199 3.03 13.40 4.90
N LYS A 200 3.77 14.36 5.48
CA LYS A 200 3.18 15.52 6.17
C LYS A 200 2.32 16.39 5.24
N ILE A 201 2.69 16.52 3.97
CA ILE A 201 1.85 17.21 2.97
C ILE A 201 0.58 16.42 2.67
N LEU A 202 0.61 15.08 2.81
CA LEU A 202 -0.53 14.20 2.60
C LEU A 202 -1.45 14.08 3.82
N ASP A 203 -1.14 14.71 4.95
CA ASP A 203 -1.97 14.67 6.19
C ASP A 203 -3.39 15.17 5.90
N GLY A 204 -4.40 14.38 6.26
CA GLY A 204 -5.79 14.64 5.95
C GLY A 204 -6.21 14.35 4.49
N VAL A 205 -5.26 14.03 3.58
CA VAL A 205 -5.59 13.63 2.21
C VAL A 205 -5.84 12.13 2.14
N ILE A 206 -4.96 11.34 2.74
CA ILE A 206 -5.02 9.88 2.74
C ILE A 206 -5.77 9.38 3.97
N ASN A 207 -6.72 8.49 3.74
CA ASN A 207 -7.49 7.89 4.82
C ASN A 207 -6.89 6.57 5.31
N ILE A 208 -6.33 5.79 4.39
CA ILE A 208 -5.76 4.48 4.68
C ILE A 208 -4.36 4.42 4.10
N TYR A 209 -3.36 4.22 4.97
CA TYR A 209 -2.02 3.88 4.53
C TYR A 209 -1.85 2.37 4.49
N LEU A 210 -1.41 1.84 3.35
CA LEU A 210 -1.15 0.42 3.11
C LEU A 210 0.32 0.21 2.69
N PRO A 211 1.27 0.47 3.61
CA PRO A 211 2.69 0.34 3.33
C PRO A 211 3.19 -1.10 3.46
N ASP A 212 4.10 -1.49 2.58
CA ASP A 212 4.94 -2.65 2.83
C ASP A 212 6.11 -2.29 3.78
N PHE A 213 6.42 -3.16 4.74
CA PHE A 213 7.69 -3.14 5.47
C PHE A 213 8.49 -4.35 5.04
N LYS A 214 9.30 -4.18 3.97
CA LYS A 214 9.90 -5.31 3.23
C LYS A 214 11.16 -5.86 3.86
N TYR A 215 11.98 -5.02 4.52
CA TYR A 215 13.30 -5.40 5.03
C TYR A 215 13.60 -4.74 6.37
N SER A 216 14.20 -5.50 7.27
CA SER A 216 14.82 -4.98 8.49
C SER A 216 16.28 -4.57 8.29
N ASP A 217 16.94 -5.04 7.23
CA ASP A 217 18.37 -4.86 6.96
C ASP A 217 18.59 -4.06 5.67
N GLY A 218 19.43 -3.01 5.75
CA GLY A 218 19.76 -2.14 4.63
C GLY A 218 20.55 -2.82 3.52
N LYS A 219 21.41 -3.79 3.86
CA LYS A 219 22.19 -4.55 2.86
C LYS A 219 21.28 -5.43 2.01
N MET A 220 20.30 -6.06 2.65
CA MET A 220 19.28 -6.84 1.93
C MET A 220 18.43 -5.93 1.05
N ALA A 221 18.00 -4.78 1.56
CA ALA A 221 17.28 -3.79 0.77
C ALA A 221 18.10 -3.28 -0.42
N ALA A 222 19.39 -2.98 -0.21
CA ALA A 222 20.29 -2.56 -1.30
C ALA A 222 20.45 -3.66 -2.36
N LYS A 223 20.66 -4.91 -1.93
CA LYS A 223 20.87 -6.07 -2.82
C LYS A 223 19.63 -6.36 -3.69
N TYR A 224 18.44 -6.33 -3.11
CA TYR A 224 17.21 -6.77 -3.80
C TYR A 224 16.29 -5.64 -4.26
N SER A 225 16.58 -4.39 -3.87
CA SER A 225 15.77 -3.22 -4.22
C SER A 225 16.62 -2.04 -4.70
N SER A 226 17.55 -2.36 -5.62
CA SER A 226 18.30 -1.36 -6.42
C SER A 226 19.02 -0.30 -5.57
N GLY A 227 19.80 -0.72 -4.54
CA GLY A 227 20.59 0.20 -3.72
C GLY A 227 19.80 1.00 -2.70
N ALA A 228 18.65 0.50 -2.25
CA ALA A 228 17.82 1.17 -1.24
C ALA A 228 18.32 0.87 0.20
N GLU A 229 19.59 1.13 0.48
CA GLU A 229 20.21 0.79 1.77
C GLU A 229 19.53 1.47 2.97
N THR A 230 19.02 2.67 2.78
CA THR A 230 18.29 3.42 3.83
C THR A 230 16.85 2.96 4.04
N TYR A 231 16.43 1.88 3.35
CA TYR A 231 15.02 1.42 3.38
C TYR A 231 14.50 1.20 4.82
N PRO A 232 15.18 0.44 5.71
CA PRO A 232 14.62 0.15 7.04
C PRO A 232 14.38 1.43 7.85
N GLU A 233 15.38 2.29 7.94
CA GLU A 233 15.31 3.52 8.74
C GLU A 233 14.28 4.51 8.22
N VAL A 234 14.21 4.69 6.89
CA VAL A 234 13.26 5.58 6.25
C VAL A 234 11.84 5.04 6.42
N THR A 235 11.63 3.74 6.20
CA THR A 235 10.32 3.10 6.35
C THR A 235 9.83 3.17 7.80
N GLN A 236 10.70 2.95 8.78
CA GLN A 236 10.37 3.08 10.20
C GLN A 236 9.82 4.48 10.54
N LYS A 237 10.50 5.53 10.08
CA LYS A 237 10.06 6.93 10.27
C LYS A 237 8.74 7.20 9.54
N ALA A 238 8.60 6.66 8.33
CA ALA A 238 7.38 6.79 7.54
C ALA A 238 6.17 6.13 8.22
N LEU A 239 6.34 4.91 8.76
CA LEU A 239 5.28 4.19 9.49
C LEU A 239 4.80 4.94 10.74
N LEU A 240 5.72 5.56 11.50
CA LEU A 240 5.36 6.39 12.66
C LEU A 240 4.55 7.61 12.24
N GLU A 241 4.93 8.27 11.15
CA GLU A 241 4.18 9.42 10.63
C GLU A 241 2.81 9.01 10.07
N MET A 242 2.75 7.91 9.31
CA MET A 242 1.49 7.35 8.81
C MET A 242 0.55 7.01 9.98
N HIS A 243 1.08 6.35 11.03
CA HIS A 243 0.30 6.05 12.22
C HIS A 243 -0.20 7.31 12.94
N ARG A 244 0.63 8.35 13.04
CA ARG A 244 0.23 9.64 13.63
C ARG A 244 -0.98 10.24 12.90
N GLN A 245 -1.03 10.13 11.58
CA GLN A 245 -2.09 10.72 10.74
C GLN A 245 -3.41 9.96 10.82
N VAL A 246 -3.34 8.63 10.72
CA VAL A 246 -4.55 7.82 10.52
C VAL A 246 -4.87 6.88 11.69
N GLY A 247 -3.94 6.65 12.59
CA GLY A 247 -4.13 5.77 13.76
C GLY A 247 -4.22 4.29 13.40
N ILE A 248 -4.84 3.53 14.31
CA ILE A 248 -5.03 2.07 14.19
C ILE A 248 -6.14 1.79 13.18
N ALA A 249 -5.87 0.84 12.27
CA ALA A 249 -6.86 0.35 11.33
C ALA A 249 -7.85 -0.59 12.04
N ARG A 250 -9.12 -0.21 12.04
CA ARG A 250 -10.24 -1.02 12.57
C ARG A 250 -11.37 -1.01 11.55
N PRO A 251 -11.84 -2.19 11.09
CA PRO A 251 -13.03 -2.25 10.25
C PRO A 251 -14.25 -1.64 10.99
N ALA A 252 -15.11 -0.95 10.26
CA ALA A 252 -16.40 -0.50 10.78
C ALA A 252 -17.40 -1.67 10.88
N ASP A 253 -18.60 -1.42 11.35
CA ASP A 253 -19.65 -2.44 11.55
C ASP A 253 -20.05 -3.16 10.26
N ASP A 254 -19.89 -2.51 9.11
CA ASP A 254 -20.10 -3.09 7.78
C ASP A 254 -18.91 -3.95 7.28
N GLY A 255 -17.86 -4.07 8.11
CA GLY A 255 -16.63 -4.81 7.80
C GLY A 255 -15.66 -4.08 6.88
N LEU A 256 -15.95 -2.84 6.46
CA LEU A 256 -15.08 -2.05 5.59
C LEU A 256 -14.09 -1.19 6.39
N MET A 257 -12.97 -0.89 5.76
CA MET A 257 -11.95 0.00 6.32
C MET A 257 -12.12 1.41 5.77
N TYR A 258 -12.28 2.38 6.68
CA TYR A 258 -12.44 3.79 6.31
C TYR A 258 -11.20 4.63 6.66
N LYS A 259 -10.45 4.25 7.68
CA LYS A 259 -9.25 4.96 8.13
C LYS A 259 -8.31 4.00 8.88
N GLY A 260 -7.00 4.24 8.75
CA GLY A 260 -6.00 3.56 9.57
C GLY A 260 -4.75 3.10 8.84
N LEU A 261 -3.76 2.67 9.61
CA LEU A 261 -2.51 2.11 9.12
C LEU A 261 -2.61 0.59 9.01
N MET A 262 -2.43 0.06 7.81
CA MET A 262 -2.44 -1.37 7.49
C MET A 262 -1.06 -1.78 6.96
N ILE A 263 -0.19 -2.31 7.82
CA ILE A 263 1.17 -2.71 7.43
C ILE A 263 1.13 -4.08 6.75
N ARG A 264 1.86 -4.22 5.63
CA ARG A 264 2.09 -5.50 4.96
C ARG A 264 3.54 -5.91 5.11
N HIS A 265 3.78 -7.18 5.43
CA HIS A 265 5.10 -7.77 5.43
C HIS A 265 5.13 -9.04 4.62
N LEU A 266 5.93 -9.05 3.56
CA LEU A 266 6.14 -10.23 2.72
C LEU A 266 7.22 -11.11 3.35
N VAL A 267 6.82 -12.28 3.84
CA VAL A 267 7.79 -13.28 4.33
C VAL A 267 8.57 -13.82 3.15
N MET A 268 9.90 -13.72 3.21
CA MET A 268 10.79 -14.17 2.14
C MET A 268 11.65 -15.36 2.59
N PRO A 269 12.04 -16.24 1.65
CA PRO A 269 12.86 -17.39 2.00
C PRO A 269 14.21 -16.97 2.62
N ASN A 270 14.77 -17.86 3.43
CA ASN A 270 16.06 -17.66 4.09
C ASN A 270 16.14 -16.38 4.97
N ASN A 271 15.00 -15.95 5.50
CA ASN A 271 14.86 -14.73 6.32
C ASN A 271 15.41 -13.45 5.64
N VAL A 272 15.39 -13.37 4.32
CA VAL A 272 15.93 -12.21 3.56
C VAL A 272 15.20 -10.90 3.92
N SER A 273 13.93 -10.97 4.26
CA SER A 273 13.13 -9.82 4.74
C SER A 273 13.44 -9.42 6.18
N GLY A 274 14.10 -10.29 6.98
CA GLY A 274 14.32 -10.04 8.42
C GLY A 274 12.98 -9.97 9.16
N THR A 275 12.14 -10.97 8.96
CA THR A 275 10.75 -11.00 9.44
C THR A 275 10.63 -10.79 10.94
N LYS A 276 11.48 -11.44 11.75
CA LYS A 276 11.45 -11.32 13.21
C LYS A 276 11.74 -9.89 13.65
N GLU A 277 12.80 -9.29 13.11
CA GLU A 277 13.22 -7.94 13.41
C GLU A 277 12.18 -6.88 12.99
N VAL A 278 11.50 -7.10 11.85
CA VAL A 278 10.36 -6.26 11.42
C VAL A 278 9.22 -6.35 12.44
N ILE A 279 8.83 -7.57 12.84
CA ILE A 279 7.77 -7.79 13.82
C ILE A 279 8.13 -7.17 15.18
N ASP A 280 9.35 -7.38 15.66
CA ASP A 280 9.84 -6.82 16.92
C ASP A 280 9.80 -5.29 16.90
N TRP A 281 10.21 -4.69 15.78
CA TRP A 281 10.15 -3.24 15.62
C TRP A 281 8.72 -2.72 15.67
N ILE A 282 7.76 -3.35 14.95
CA ILE A 282 6.34 -2.99 14.97
C ILE A 282 5.80 -3.10 16.39
N ALA A 283 6.03 -4.24 17.04
CA ALA A 283 5.54 -4.52 18.38
C ALA A 283 6.12 -3.58 19.46
N LYS A 284 7.32 -3.02 19.25
CA LYS A 284 7.98 -2.09 20.15
C LYS A 284 7.54 -0.64 19.95
N ASN A 285 7.32 -0.23 18.70
CA ASN A 285 7.18 1.19 18.35
C ASN A 285 5.76 1.62 17.98
N LEU A 286 4.86 0.68 17.76
CA LEU A 286 3.45 0.90 17.43
C LEU A 286 2.54 0.16 18.43
N PRO A 287 1.26 0.54 18.54
CA PRO A 287 0.29 -0.19 19.36
C PRO A 287 0.21 -1.68 18.96
N LYS A 288 -0.04 -2.55 19.93
CA LYS A 288 -0.14 -4.00 19.68
C LYS A 288 -1.31 -4.39 18.77
N GLU A 289 -2.29 -3.53 18.68
CA GLU A 289 -3.47 -3.62 17.80
C GLU A 289 -3.19 -3.11 16.38
N THR A 290 -1.96 -2.70 16.06
CA THR A 290 -1.59 -2.31 14.69
C THR A 290 -1.85 -3.46 13.73
N TYR A 291 -2.59 -3.18 12.64
CA TYR A 291 -2.87 -4.20 11.64
C TYR A 291 -1.59 -4.61 10.92
N LEU A 292 -1.33 -5.90 10.93
CA LEU A 292 -0.19 -6.53 10.24
C LEU A 292 -0.68 -7.66 9.35
N ASN A 293 -0.59 -7.50 8.04
CA ASN A 293 -0.76 -8.59 7.09
C ASN A 293 0.59 -9.30 6.88
N LEU A 294 0.70 -10.53 7.38
CA LEU A 294 1.83 -11.42 7.10
C LEU A 294 1.55 -12.20 5.82
N MET A 295 2.20 -11.78 4.73
CA MET A 295 1.97 -12.35 3.40
C MET A 295 2.83 -13.58 3.16
N SER A 296 2.18 -14.72 2.83
CA SER A 296 2.83 -16.00 2.47
C SER A 296 3.13 -16.12 0.97
N GLN A 297 2.62 -15.23 0.17
CA GLN A 297 2.51 -15.34 -1.29
C GLN A 297 3.82 -15.10 -2.07
N TYR A 298 4.98 -15.04 -1.38
CA TYR A 298 6.24 -14.86 -2.09
C TYR A 298 6.45 -15.93 -3.15
N SER A 299 6.78 -15.48 -4.36
CA SER A 299 7.13 -16.34 -5.50
C SER A 299 8.27 -15.64 -6.28
N PRO A 300 9.26 -16.39 -6.79
CA PRO A 300 10.36 -15.80 -7.54
C PRO A 300 9.89 -15.33 -8.91
N HIS A 301 9.66 -14.00 -9.02
CA HIS A 301 9.30 -13.31 -10.26
C HIS A 301 10.45 -12.45 -10.77
N TYR A 302 10.34 -11.98 -12.01
CA TYR A 302 11.25 -11.07 -12.68
C TYR A 302 12.70 -11.59 -12.64
N LYS A 303 13.59 -10.94 -11.90
CA LYS A 303 15.01 -11.30 -11.79
C LYS A 303 15.33 -12.17 -10.57
N ALA A 304 14.35 -12.56 -9.78
CA ALA A 304 14.57 -13.29 -8.51
C ALA A 304 15.37 -14.58 -8.71
N ASN A 305 15.16 -15.31 -9.82
CA ASN A 305 15.90 -16.54 -10.13
C ASN A 305 17.42 -16.34 -10.32
N LYS A 306 17.88 -15.08 -10.46
CA LYS A 306 19.33 -14.76 -10.51
C LYS A 306 19.95 -14.69 -9.13
N TYR A 307 19.17 -14.78 -8.06
CA TYR A 307 19.59 -14.66 -6.67
C TYR A 307 19.23 -15.94 -5.91
N PRO A 308 20.18 -16.82 -5.64
CA PRO A 308 19.91 -18.14 -5.01
C PRO A 308 19.11 -18.04 -3.71
N ASP A 309 19.35 -17.02 -2.89
CA ASP A 309 18.69 -16.84 -1.59
C ASP A 309 17.17 -16.63 -1.71
N ILE A 310 16.70 -16.16 -2.86
CA ILE A 310 15.28 -15.82 -3.10
C ILE A 310 14.71 -16.51 -4.35
N SER A 311 15.37 -17.56 -4.85
CA SER A 311 14.95 -18.28 -6.07
C SER A 311 13.91 -19.39 -5.83
N ARG A 312 13.39 -19.52 -4.62
CA ARG A 312 12.35 -20.46 -4.23
C ARG A 312 11.21 -19.78 -3.49
N ARG A 313 10.07 -20.44 -3.36
CA ARG A 313 9.01 -20.05 -2.43
C ARG A 313 9.46 -20.25 -0.98
N ILE A 314 8.78 -19.63 -0.03
CA ILE A 314 8.96 -19.89 1.40
C ILE A 314 8.51 -21.31 1.72
N THR A 315 8.97 -21.86 2.86
CA THR A 315 8.44 -23.11 3.40
C THR A 315 7.33 -22.85 4.42
N MET A 316 6.57 -23.91 4.74
CA MET A 316 5.54 -23.82 5.81
C MET A 316 6.16 -23.45 7.15
N GLU A 317 7.37 -23.95 7.44
CA GLU A 317 8.09 -23.65 8.69
C GLU A 317 8.52 -22.19 8.76
N GLU A 318 8.99 -21.61 7.63
CA GLU A 318 9.34 -20.18 7.56
C GLU A 318 8.12 -19.30 7.85
N TYR A 319 6.96 -19.64 7.27
CA TYR A 319 5.73 -18.87 7.49
C TYR A 319 5.12 -19.10 8.89
N ALA A 320 5.04 -20.35 9.35
CA ALA A 320 4.57 -20.67 10.69
C ALA A 320 5.41 -19.99 11.77
N GLY A 321 6.75 -19.98 11.60
CA GLY A 321 7.64 -19.27 12.50
C GLY A 321 7.42 -17.76 12.55
N ALA A 322 7.04 -17.14 11.42
CA ALA A 322 6.67 -15.72 11.38
C ALA A 322 5.38 -15.44 12.19
N ILE A 323 4.35 -16.28 12.04
CA ILE A 323 3.09 -16.16 12.77
C ILE A 323 3.32 -16.37 14.30
N GLU A 324 4.03 -17.44 14.68
CA GLU A 324 4.38 -17.72 16.07
C GLU A 324 5.13 -16.53 16.72
N HIS A 325 6.06 -15.95 15.99
CA HIS A 325 6.82 -14.80 16.45
C HIS A 325 5.92 -13.55 16.65
N ALA A 326 5.03 -13.26 15.68
CA ALA A 326 4.11 -12.12 15.78
C ALA A 326 3.16 -12.25 16.99
N ILE A 327 2.63 -13.44 17.23
CA ILE A 327 1.79 -13.74 18.41
C ILE A 327 2.60 -13.57 19.70
N SER A 328 3.82 -14.12 19.76
CA SER A 328 4.69 -14.04 20.95
C SER A 328 5.16 -12.62 21.26
N ALA A 329 5.31 -11.77 20.22
CA ALA A 329 5.60 -10.35 20.36
C ALA A 329 4.39 -9.53 20.87
N GLY A 330 3.21 -10.16 20.98
CA GLY A 330 1.99 -9.59 21.55
C GLY A 330 1.15 -8.80 20.55
N LEU A 331 1.37 -8.94 19.24
CA LEU A 331 0.50 -8.34 18.22
C LEU A 331 -0.85 -9.06 18.21
N THR A 332 -1.95 -8.29 18.15
CA THR A 332 -3.32 -8.82 18.29
C THR A 332 -4.18 -8.69 17.03
N ASN A 333 -3.73 -7.94 16.05
CA ASN A 333 -4.47 -7.68 14.80
C ASN A 333 -3.64 -8.15 13.59
N ILE A 334 -3.49 -9.48 13.49
CA ILE A 334 -2.66 -10.13 12.46
C ILE A 334 -3.58 -10.76 11.41
N ASP A 335 -3.42 -10.33 10.16
CA ASP A 335 -4.04 -10.99 9.01
C ASP A 335 -3.10 -12.08 8.49
N ILE A 336 -3.61 -13.32 8.53
CA ILE A 336 -2.87 -14.53 8.16
C ILE A 336 -3.47 -15.05 6.85
N GLN A 337 -2.69 -14.99 5.79
CA GLN A 337 -3.11 -15.51 4.50
C GLN A 337 -2.98 -17.05 4.47
N GLY A 338 -3.90 -17.70 3.74
CA GLY A 338 -3.76 -19.13 3.46
C GLY A 338 -2.46 -19.43 2.70
N TYR A 339 -1.83 -20.59 3.01
CA TYR A 339 -0.59 -21.04 2.36
C TYR A 339 -0.92 -21.82 1.10
#